data_42a06cd48097403f5eb77a6f061b9254
#
_entry.id   42a06cd48097403f5eb77a6f061b9254
#
_cell.length_a   1.000
_cell.length_b   1.000
_cell.length_c   1.000
_cell.angle_alpha   90.00
_cell.angle_beta   90.00
_cell.angle_gamma   90.00
#
_symmetry.space_group_name_H-M   'P 1'
#
loop_
_entity.id
_entity.type
_entity.pdbx_description
1 polymer ?
#
loop_
_entity_poly.entity_id
_entity_poly.type
_entity_poly.pdbx_seq_one_letter_code
_entity_poly.pdbx_strand_id
1 'polypeptide(L)'
;ADFYDVYQCADGGWISIGPLEPKFYTLLIEKLALTGDARFANQFDQAQWPARKQALAALFAAKPRKHWCAILEGTDVCFAPV
;
A
#
# COMPACT_ATOMS: atom_id res chain seq x y z
N ALA A 1 -2.15 -10.96 -15.13
CA ALA A 1 -1.66 -10.92 -13.77
C ALA A 1 -2.60 -10.12 -12.89
N ASP A 2 -2.78 -10.57 -11.70
CA ASP A 2 -3.63 -9.91 -10.75
C ASP A 2 -2.80 -8.99 -9.87
N PHE A 3 -3.12 -7.70 -9.89
CA PHE A 3 -2.40 -6.71 -9.11
C PHE A 3 -3.16 -6.27 -7.87
N TYR A 4 -4.18 -7.02 -7.52
CA TYR A 4 -5.07 -6.66 -6.45
C TYR A 4 -4.63 -7.34 -5.16
N ASP A 5 -4.14 -6.58 -4.22
CA ASP A 5 -3.71 -7.09 -2.93
C ASP A 5 -4.52 -6.50 -1.80
N VAL A 6 -4.80 -7.35 -0.80
CA VAL A 6 -5.57 -6.96 0.37
C VAL A 6 -4.69 -7.17 1.60
N TYR A 7 -4.69 -6.18 2.49
CA TYR A 7 -3.85 -6.18 3.68
C TYR A 7 -4.71 -5.94 4.91
N GLN A 8 -4.50 -6.75 5.95
CA GLN A 8 -5.22 -6.57 7.19
C GLN A 8 -4.47 -5.64 8.13
N CYS A 9 -5.20 -4.70 8.72
CA CYS A 9 -4.67 -3.75 9.69
C CYS A 9 -4.77 -4.29 11.11
N ALA A 10 -4.17 -3.59 12.07
CA ALA A 10 -4.07 -4.04 13.45
C ALA A 10 -5.42 -4.27 14.11
N ASP A 11 -6.46 -3.53 13.70
CA ASP A 11 -7.81 -3.65 14.27
C ASP A 11 -8.69 -4.66 13.54
N GLY A 12 -8.13 -5.39 12.58
CA GLY A 12 -8.88 -6.33 11.76
C GLY A 12 -9.51 -5.71 10.52
N GLY A 13 -9.43 -4.41 10.34
CA GLY A 13 -9.89 -3.75 9.12
C GLY A 13 -9.00 -4.08 7.94
N TRP A 14 -9.48 -3.83 6.73
CA TRP A 14 -8.77 -4.20 5.51
C TRP A 14 -8.47 -2.97 4.65
N ILE A 15 -7.31 -3.00 3.99
CA ILE A 15 -6.92 -2.06 2.95
C ILE A 15 -6.68 -2.85 1.68
N SER A 16 -7.22 -2.35 0.58
CA SER A 16 -7.10 -2.99 -0.72
C SER A 16 -6.34 -2.05 -1.65
N ILE A 17 -5.26 -2.55 -2.25
CA ILE A 17 -4.45 -1.80 -3.20
C ILE A 17 -4.52 -2.50 -4.55
N GLY A 18 -5.15 -1.83 -5.53
CA GLY A 18 -5.19 -2.30 -6.89
C GLY A 18 -4.09 -1.64 -7.73
N PRO A 19 -4.18 -1.80 -9.06
CA PRO A 19 -3.26 -1.13 -9.96
C PRO A 19 -3.36 0.39 -9.81
N LEU A 20 -2.22 1.07 -9.77
CA LEU A 20 -2.16 2.51 -9.63
C LEU A 20 -1.47 3.14 -10.82
N GLU A 21 -1.95 4.31 -11.24
CA GLU A 21 -1.19 5.13 -12.16
C GLU A 21 0.10 5.58 -11.48
N PRO A 22 1.18 5.83 -12.26
CA PRO A 22 2.48 6.15 -11.67
C PRO A 22 2.46 7.31 -10.67
N LYS A 23 1.67 8.35 -10.94
CA LYS A 23 1.59 9.48 -10.00
C LYS A 23 0.99 9.08 -8.66
N PHE A 24 0.00 8.19 -8.66
CA PHE A 24 -0.61 7.71 -7.42
C PHE A 24 0.28 6.71 -6.70
N TYR A 25 1.02 5.90 -7.46
CA TYR A 25 2.01 5.01 -6.84
C TYR A 25 3.08 5.84 -6.10
N THR A 26 3.61 6.87 -6.75
CA THR A 26 4.61 7.73 -6.12
C THR A 26 4.05 8.38 -4.86
N LEU A 27 2.83 8.87 -4.92
CA LEU A 27 2.17 9.48 -3.76
C LEU A 27 1.99 8.47 -2.62
N LEU A 28 1.56 7.25 -2.94
CA LEU A 28 1.42 6.19 -1.95
C LEU A 28 2.75 5.91 -1.25
N ILE A 29 3.80 5.75 -2.02
CA ILE A 29 5.13 5.46 -1.47
C ILE A 29 5.61 6.59 -0.58
N GLU A 30 5.39 7.84 -0.98
CA GLU A 30 5.75 9.00 -0.15
C GLU A 30 4.97 9.02 1.16
N LYS A 31 3.66 8.79 1.08
CA LYS A 31 2.79 8.84 2.28
C LYS A 31 3.11 7.70 3.25
N LEU A 32 3.55 6.57 2.76
CA LEU A 32 3.97 5.45 3.60
C LEU A 32 5.42 5.56 4.08
N ALA A 33 6.12 6.65 3.72
CA ALA A 33 7.52 6.88 4.07
C ALA A 33 8.44 5.78 3.52
N LEU A 34 8.15 5.29 2.33
CA LEU A 34 8.95 4.25 1.68
C LEU A 34 9.83 4.79 0.56
N THR A 35 9.89 6.11 0.39
CA THR A 35 10.78 6.74 -0.59
C THR A 35 12.23 6.37 -0.25
N GLY A 36 12.96 5.88 -1.25
CA GLY A 36 14.33 5.41 -1.03
C GLY A 36 14.43 3.93 -0.72
N ASP A 37 13.33 3.26 -0.46
CA ASP A 37 13.33 1.80 -0.29
C ASP A 37 13.44 1.14 -1.66
N ALA A 38 14.52 0.38 -1.88
CA ALA A 38 14.81 -0.22 -3.18
C ALA A 38 13.69 -1.15 -3.67
N ARG A 39 12.93 -1.76 -2.75
CA ARG A 39 11.84 -2.65 -3.12
C ARG A 39 10.72 -1.90 -3.86
N PHE A 40 10.59 -0.62 -3.63
CA PHE A 40 9.52 0.22 -4.18
C PHE A 40 10.01 1.21 -5.24
N ALA A 41 11.28 1.17 -5.59
CA ALA A 41 11.87 2.18 -6.48
C ALA A 41 11.31 2.13 -7.90
N ASN A 42 10.99 0.95 -8.40
CA ASN A 42 10.45 0.77 -9.75
C ASN A 42 9.09 0.08 -9.65
N GLN A 43 8.04 0.85 -9.92
CA GLN A 43 6.66 0.36 -9.79
C GLN A 43 6.41 -0.93 -10.56
N PHE A 44 7.01 -1.09 -11.73
CA PHE A 44 6.71 -2.20 -12.63
C PHE A 44 7.71 -3.35 -12.53
N ASP A 45 8.62 -3.31 -11.58
CA ASP A 45 9.59 -4.38 -11.40
C ASP A 45 8.93 -5.56 -10.69
N GLN A 46 8.49 -6.53 -11.46
CA GLN A 46 7.77 -7.70 -10.96
C GLN A 46 8.62 -8.55 -10.00
N ALA A 47 9.93 -8.50 -10.14
CA ALA A 47 10.83 -9.25 -9.26
C ALA A 47 10.71 -8.79 -7.81
N GLN A 48 10.28 -7.56 -7.58
CA GLN A 48 10.12 -7.01 -6.23
C GLN A 48 8.75 -7.27 -5.61
N TRP A 49 7.79 -7.80 -6.37
CA TRP A 49 6.43 -7.94 -5.88
C TRP A 49 6.31 -8.77 -4.60
N PRO A 50 6.96 -9.95 -4.47
CA PRO A 50 6.86 -10.71 -3.21
C PRO A 50 7.40 -9.93 -2.02
N ALA A 51 8.52 -9.24 -2.17
CA ALA A 51 9.13 -8.44 -1.11
C ALA A 51 8.23 -7.26 -0.74
N ARG A 52 7.64 -6.60 -1.74
CA ARG A 52 6.69 -5.51 -1.50
C ARG A 52 5.47 -5.97 -0.74
N LYS A 53 4.91 -7.11 -1.14
CA LYS A 53 3.73 -7.65 -0.48
C LYS A 53 4.00 -7.93 0.99
N GLN A 54 5.14 -8.55 1.29
CA GLN A 54 5.52 -8.82 2.68
C GLN A 54 5.73 -7.53 3.46
N ALA A 55 6.38 -6.55 2.86
CA ALA A 55 6.65 -5.27 3.52
C ALA A 55 5.36 -4.51 3.83
N LEU A 56 4.45 -4.47 2.87
CA LEU A 56 3.17 -3.79 3.05
C LEU A 56 2.28 -4.52 4.06
N ALA A 57 2.29 -5.85 4.05
CA ALA A 57 1.52 -6.62 5.03
C ALA A 57 1.98 -6.31 6.44
N ALA A 58 3.29 -6.30 6.67
CA ALA A 58 3.85 -5.98 7.98
C ALA A 58 3.55 -4.53 8.38
N LEU A 59 3.67 -3.62 7.44
CA LEU A 59 3.42 -2.21 7.69
C LEU A 59 1.96 -1.97 8.10
N PHE A 60 1.02 -2.46 7.31
CA PHE A 60 -0.40 -2.24 7.58
C PHE A 60 -0.86 -2.94 8.85
N ALA A 61 -0.27 -4.08 9.20
CA ALA A 61 -0.61 -4.79 10.43
C ALA A 61 -0.20 -4.02 11.69
N ALA A 62 0.64 -3.01 11.58
CA ALA A 62 1.17 -2.29 12.74
C ALA A 62 0.22 -1.26 13.33
N LYS A 63 -0.78 -0.80 12.56
CA LYS A 63 -1.69 0.26 12.99
C LYS A 63 -3.11 -0.05 12.51
N PRO A 64 -4.13 0.55 13.15
CA PRO A 64 -5.52 0.35 12.71
C PRO A 64 -5.81 1.00 11.37
N ARG A 65 -6.85 0.53 10.71
CA ARG A 65 -7.25 1.04 9.40
C ARG A 65 -7.45 2.54 9.38
N LYS A 66 -8.03 3.09 10.43
CA LYS A 66 -8.27 4.53 10.55
C LYS A 66 -6.97 5.33 10.42
N HIS A 67 -5.90 4.84 11.04
CA HIS A 67 -4.58 5.48 10.96
C HIS A 67 -4.10 5.55 9.51
N TRP A 68 -4.21 4.44 8.79
CA TRP A 68 -3.73 4.37 7.41
C TRP A 68 -4.59 5.18 6.46
N CYS A 69 -5.90 5.15 6.64
CA CYS A 69 -6.80 5.92 5.77
C CYS A 69 -6.62 7.42 5.93
N ALA A 70 -6.28 7.88 7.13
CA ALA A 70 -5.95 9.29 7.34
C ALA A 70 -4.68 9.69 6.58
N ILE A 71 -3.67 8.83 6.61
CA ILE A 71 -2.41 9.06 5.89
C ILE A 71 -2.60 8.97 4.37
N LEU A 72 -3.41 8.01 3.93
CA LEU A 72 -3.56 7.69 2.51
C LEU A 72 -4.70 8.43 1.84
N GLU A 73 -5.23 9.45 2.49
CA GLU A 73 -6.26 10.28 1.90
C GLU A 73 -5.80 10.87 0.58
N GLY A 74 -6.65 10.78 -0.43
CA GLY A 74 -6.32 11.26 -1.76
C GLY A 74 -5.66 10.24 -2.69
N THR A 75 -5.38 9.02 -2.18
CA THR A 75 -4.75 7.97 -3.00
C THR A 75 -5.73 6.95 -3.56
N ASP A 76 -7.00 7.08 -3.27
CA ASP A 76 -8.08 6.14 -3.66
C ASP A 76 -7.97 4.76 -2.99
N VAL A 77 -7.06 4.60 -2.03
CA VAL A 77 -6.84 3.30 -1.41
C VAL A 77 -7.87 2.99 -0.33
N CYS A 78 -8.41 4.01 0.33
CA CYS A 78 -9.31 3.86 1.46
C CYS A 78 -10.68 4.51 1.23
N PHE A 79 -11.08 4.73 -0.02
CA PHE A 79 -12.33 5.47 -0.24
C PHE A 79 -13.58 4.64 0.03
N ALA A 80 -13.48 3.32 0.02
CA ALA A 80 -14.60 2.44 0.26
C ALA A 80 -14.32 1.51 1.44
N PRO A 81 -15.20 1.43 2.43
CA PRO A 81 -15.06 0.44 3.49
C PRO A 81 -15.26 -0.96 2.92
N VAL A 82 -14.57 -1.88 3.49
CA VAL A 82 -14.68 -3.29 3.11
C VAL A 82 -15.54 -4.01 4.12
#